data_29493d2adfbbbcd59b667cfe039a8005
#
_entry.id   29493d2adfbbbcd59b667cfe039a8005
#
_cell.length_a   1.000
_cell.length_b   1.000
_cell.length_c   1.000
_cell.angle_alpha   90.00
_cell.angle_beta   90.00
_cell.angle_gamma   90.00
#
_symmetry.space_group_name_H-M   'P 1'
#
loop_
_entity.id
_entity.type
_entity.pdbx_description
1 polymer ?
#
loop_
_entity_poly.entity_id
_entity_poly.type
_entity_poly.pdbx_seq_one_letter_code
_entity_poly.pdbx_strand_id
1 'polypeptide(L)'
;MIFRTKADLDSHPCFNKKASASYGRVHLPVAPHCNIQCNFCNRIYDCANENRPGVTAKVQTPDESVKFLEKLFKFRQDISVIGIAGPGDPMCDADKTLATFEKCKSHFPNALLCLSTNGLALPEHVDEIVRLGVSHVTVTVNAVTPDVGSKVYSWVRYEGKNYYGEEAARILLARQDEGIRKLKEAGMLVKINTVVIPGVNIDHVQSISAKAKQWGADIMNCMAMIPVHDTPFENLKSPSTEEIHRIRRSIGGDIEQMTHCSRCRADACGKLGER
;
A
#
# COMPACT_ATOMS: atom_id res chain seq x y z
N MET A 1 -22.19 -3.23 11.83
CA MET A 1 -21.22 -2.25 11.26
C MET A 1 -20.82 -1.34 12.40
N ILE A 2 -19.55 -1.28 12.80
CA ILE A 2 -19.09 -0.34 13.83
C ILE A 2 -18.95 1.00 13.12
N PHE A 3 -19.82 1.96 13.43
CA PHE A 3 -19.69 3.32 12.93
C PHE A 3 -18.50 3.98 13.62
N ARG A 4 -17.42 4.21 12.87
CA ARG A 4 -16.24 4.94 13.35
C ARG A 4 -16.49 6.45 13.21
N THR A 5 -16.13 7.21 14.23
CA THR A 5 -16.16 8.67 14.15
C THR A 5 -15.03 9.17 13.26
N LYS A 6 -15.12 10.43 12.78
CA LYS A 6 -14.03 11.07 12.07
C LYS A 6 -12.74 11.09 12.91
N ALA A 7 -12.87 11.32 14.22
CA ALA A 7 -11.72 11.31 15.14
C ALA A 7 -11.03 9.94 15.21
N ASP A 8 -11.81 8.84 15.16
CA ASP A 8 -11.23 7.49 15.11
C ASP A 8 -10.43 7.29 13.82
N LEU A 9 -11.00 7.69 12.68
CA LEU A 9 -10.34 7.58 11.38
C LEU A 9 -9.09 8.47 11.30
N ASP A 10 -9.13 9.65 11.90
CA ASP A 10 -8.01 10.59 11.95
C ASP A 10 -6.84 10.10 12.83
N SER A 11 -7.00 9.02 13.61
CA SER A 11 -5.91 8.42 14.41
C SER A 11 -4.93 7.58 13.59
N HIS A 12 -5.12 7.45 12.27
CA HIS A 12 -4.22 6.68 11.40
C HIS A 12 -2.93 7.47 11.06
N PRO A 13 -1.73 7.02 11.53
CA PRO A 13 -0.49 7.78 11.39
C PRO A 13 -0.03 7.99 9.93
N CYS A 14 -0.43 7.14 8.98
CA CYS A 14 -0.05 7.28 7.58
C CYS A 14 -1.02 8.14 6.77
N PHE A 15 -2.21 8.46 7.29
CA PHE A 15 -3.20 9.31 6.66
C PHE A 15 -3.29 10.69 7.32
N ASN A 16 -2.82 10.82 8.55
CA ASN A 16 -2.85 12.07 9.30
C ASN A 16 -1.46 12.36 9.91
N LYS A 17 -0.82 13.45 9.45
CA LYS A 17 0.50 13.84 9.93
C LYS A 17 0.53 14.15 11.43
N LYS A 18 -0.53 14.75 11.98
CA LYS A 18 -0.61 15.06 13.42
C LYS A 18 -0.69 13.77 14.24
N ALA A 19 -1.45 12.79 13.76
CA ALA A 19 -1.59 11.49 14.41
C ALA A 19 -0.26 10.73 14.48
N SER A 20 0.65 10.92 13.52
CA SER A 20 1.94 10.21 13.49
C SER A 20 2.84 10.49 14.69
N ALA A 21 2.64 11.59 15.41
CA ALA A 21 3.36 11.91 16.65
C ALA A 21 2.83 11.10 17.86
N SER A 22 1.55 10.78 17.88
CA SER A 22 0.86 10.16 19.02
C SER A 22 0.60 8.67 18.82
N TYR A 23 0.25 8.26 17.59
CA TYR A 23 -0.18 6.91 17.28
C TYR A 23 0.85 6.12 16.47
N GLY A 24 0.91 4.83 16.74
CA GLY A 24 1.69 3.86 15.99
C GLY A 24 0.80 2.94 15.12
N ARG A 25 1.46 2.13 14.33
CA ARG A 25 0.86 1.03 13.56
C ARG A 25 1.65 -0.25 13.81
N VAL A 26 0.99 -1.38 13.56
CA VAL A 26 1.64 -2.68 13.45
C VAL A 26 1.28 -3.29 12.10
N HIS A 27 2.27 -3.81 11.39
CA HIS A 27 2.08 -4.55 10.15
C HIS A 27 2.19 -6.04 10.41
N LEU A 28 1.22 -6.80 9.89
CA LEU A 28 1.18 -8.25 9.97
C LEU A 28 1.69 -8.84 8.64
N PRO A 29 2.82 -9.53 8.65
CA PRO A 29 3.39 -10.12 7.44
C PRO A 29 2.74 -11.46 7.12
N VAL A 30 1.58 -11.45 6.47
CA VAL A 30 0.77 -12.65 6.20
C VAL A 30 0.75 -13.07 4.73
N ALA A 31 1.12 -12.19 3.81
CA ALA A 31 0.96 -12.37 2.37
C ALA A 31 2.32 -12.43 1.64
N PRO A 32 2.93 -13.62 1.48
CA PRO A 32 4.25 -13.75 0.86
C PRO A 32 4.25 -13.69 -0.67
N HIS A 33 3.12 -13.90 -1.34
CA HIS A 33 3.04 -13.95 -2.80
C HIS A 33 2.68 -12.59 -3.42
N CYS A 34 2.90 -12.48 -4.73
CA CYS A 34 2.49 -11.31 -5.50
C CYS A 34 2.05 -11.75 -6.90
N ASN A 35 1.05 -11.11 -7.43
CA ASN A 35 0.45 -11.37 -8.75
C ASN A 35 0.96 -10.43 -9.85
N ILE A 36 1.95 -9.57 -9.54
CA ILE A 36 2.67 -8.73 -10.51
C ILE A 36 4.17 -8.78 -10.24
N GLN A 37 4.99 -8.44 -11.25
CA GLN A 37 6.41 -8.21 -11.10
C GLN A 37 6.76 -6.78 -11.50
N CYS A 38 7.14 -5.96 -10.54
CA CYS A 38 7.69 -4.64 -10.79
C CYS A 38 9.18 -4.74 -11.17
N ASN A 39 9.65 -3.92 -12.12
CA ASN A 39 11.04 -3.91 -12.59
C ASN A 39 12.06 -3.44 -11.55
N PHE A 40 11.63 -2.92 -10.42
CA PHE A 40 12.46 -2.52 -9.26
C PHE A 40 12.29 -3.45 -8.05
N CYS A 41 11.59 -4.58 -8.19
CA CYS A 41 11.28 -5.49 -7.09
C CYS A 41 11.98 -6.84 -7.28
N ASN A 42 12.78 -7.23 -6.30
CA ASN A 42 13.28 -8.59 -6.15
C ASN A 42 12.49 -9.29 -5.02
N ARG A 43 11.87 -10.41 -5.34
CA ARG A 43 10.94 -11.13 -4.45
C ARG A 43 11.60 -11.83 -3.25
N ILE A 44 12.93 -11.82 -3.16
CA ILE A 44 13.64 -12.24 -1.95
C ILE A 44 13.52 -11.19 -0.82
N TYR A 45 13.12 -9.95 -1.16
CA TYR A 45 12.86 -8.86 -0.23
C TYR A 45 11.36 -8.56 -0.11
N ASP A 46 11.01 -7.80 0.93
CA ASP A 46 9.67 -7.25 1.13
C ASP A 46 9.27 -6.34 -0.05
N CYS A 47 7.98 -6.17 -0.26
CA CYS A 47 7.44 -5.39 -1.39
C CYS A 47 8.00 -3.96 -1.44
N ALA A 48 8.71 -3.62 -2.51
CA ALA A 48 9.36 -2.33 -2.70
C ALA A 48 8.38 -1.16 -2.96
N ASN A 49 7.12 -1.44 -3.25
CA ASN A 49 6.07 -0.42 -3.36
C ASN A 49 5.67 0.16 -2.01
N GLU A 50 5.67 -0.67 -0.97
CA GLU A 50 5.17 -0.30 0.35
C GLU A 50 6.31 -0.16 1.36
N ASN A 51 7.34 -0.99 1.20
CA ASN A 51 8.38 -1.17 2.19
C ASN A 51 9.75 -0.70 1.68
N ARG A 52 10.64 -0.42 2.60
CA ARG A 52 12.08 -0.36 2.27
C ARG A 52 12.58 -1.78 2.03
N PRO A 53 13.61 -1.98 1.21
CA PRO A 53 14.21 -3.29 1.02
C PRO A 53 14.61 -3.92 2.37
N GLY A 54 14.18 -5.14 2.59
CA GLY A 54 14.42 -5.91 3.81
C GLY A 54 13.77 -7.27 3.69
N VAL A 55 14.07 -8.15 4.64
CA VAL A 55 13.50 -9.49 4.70
C VAL A 55 12.69 -9.60 5.98
N THR A 56 11.41 -9.85 5.85
CA THR A 56 10.53 -10.16 6.98
C THR A 56 11.01 -11.42 7.68
N ALA A 57 11.15 -11.36 8.99
CA ALA A 57 11.71 -12.45 9.78
C ALA A 57 10.85 -13.73 9.73
N LYS A 58 9.53 -13.58 9.67
CA LYS A 58 8.59 -14.70 9.61
C LYS A 58 7.25 -14.28 9.00
N VAL A 59 6.76 -15.05 8.04
CA VAL A 59 5.37 -14.96 7.57
C VAL A 59 4.46 -15.62 8.60
N GLN A 60 3.43 -14.90 9.03
CA GLN A 60 2.50 -15.34 10.07
C GLN A 60 1.24 -15.98 9.48
N THR A 61 0.67 -16.94 10.19
CA THR A 61 -0.71 -17.38 9.98
C THR A 61 -1.67 -16.41 10.67
N PRO A 62 -2.99 -16.43 10.34
CA PRO A 62 -3.98 -15.61 11.03
C PRO A 62 -3.97 -15.79 12.56
N ASP A 63 -3.81 -17.03 13.05
CA ASP A 63 -3.76 -17.34 14.50
C ASP A 63 -2.48 -16.84 15.17
N GLU A 64 -1.33 -16.94 14.49
CA GLU A 64 -0.07 -16.38 14.97
C GLU A 64 -0.13 -14.87 15.05
N SER A 65 -0.80 -14.21 14.10
CA SER A 65 -1.02 -12.77 14.10
C SER A 65 -1.82 -12.32 15.32
N VAL A 66 -2.91 -13.01 15.66
CA VAL A 66 -3.69 -12.71 16.88
C VAL A 66 -2.84 -12.88 18.13
N LYS A 67 -2.15 -14.01 18.29
CA LYS A 67 -1.27 -14.27 19.44
C LYS A 67 -0.15 -13.22 19.57
N PHE A 68 0.38 -12.75 18.46
CA PHE A 68 1.37 -11.67 18.44
C PHE A 68 0.75 -10.35 18.92
N LEU A 69 -0.42 -9.98 18.40
CA LEU A 69 -1.12 -8.76 18.78
C LEU A 69 -1.56 -8.76 20.25
N GLU A 70 -2.05 -9.88 20.77
CA GLU A 70 -2.40 -10.03 22.19
C GLU A 70 -1.23 -9.74 23.13
N LYS A 71 -0.02 -10.15 22.74
CA LYS A 71 1.21 -9.82 23.49
C LYS A 71 1.58 -8.35 23.31
N LEU A 72 1.56 -7.87 22.06
CA LEU A 72 1.97 -6.51 21.72
C LEU A 72 1.13 -5.46 22.45
N PHE A 73 -0.19 -5.58 22.42
CA PHE A 73 -1.11 -4.61 23.02
C PHE A 73 -1.07 -4.56 24.56
N LYS A 74 -0.42 -5.52 25.24
CA LYS A 74 -0.14 -5.41 26.68
C LYS A 74 0.91 -4.33 26.98
N PHE A 75 1.80 -4.03 26.03
CA PHE A 75 2.93 -3.11 26.22
C PHE A 75 2.86 -1.85 25.37
N ARG A 76 2.05 -1.85 24.28
CA ARG A 76 1.97 -0.77 23.29
C ARG A 76 0.53 -0.28 23.15
N GLN A 77 0.15 0.63 24.04
CA GLN A 77 -1.18 1.28 24.03
C GLN A 77 -1.30 2.38 22.96
N ASP A 78 -0.18 2.78 22.36
CA ASP A 78 -0.12 3.80 21.32
C ASP A 78 -0.42 3.26 19.90
N ILE A 79 -0.53 1.94 19.73
CA ILE A 79 -0.84 1.34 18.42
C ILE A 79 -2.33 1.48 18.11
N SER A 80 -2.66 2.32 17.13
CA SER A 80 -4.05 2.54 16.67
C SER A 80 -4.41 1.72 15.43
N VAL A 81 -3.41 1.23 14.67
CA VAL A 81 -3.61 0.60 13.36
C VAL A 81 -3.02 -0.79 13.30
N ILE A 82 -3.80 -1.75 12.84
CA ILE A 82 -3.37 -3.07 12.39
C ILE A 82 -3.41 -3.06 10.86
N GLY A 83 -2.25 -3.18 10.22
CA GLY A 83 -2.11 -3.13 8.75
C GLY A 83 -1.59 -4.43 8.16
N ILE A 84 -1.99 -4.72 6.94
CA ILE A 84 -1.40 -5.79 6.12
C ILE A 84 -0.87 -5.15 4.84
N ALA A 85 0.45 -5.23 4.63
CA ALA A 85 1.16 -4.57 3.53
C ALA A 85 2.26 -5.44 2.91
N GLY A 86 2.19 -6.74 3.12
CA GLY A 86 3.22 -7.63 2.57
C GLY A 86 3.46 -8.91 3.38
N PRO A 87 4.63 -9.54 3.14
CA PRO A 87 5.80 -9.10 2.34
C PRO A 87 5.60 -9.08 0.83
N GLY A 88 4.57 -9.72 0.29
CA GLY A 88 4.14 -9.64 -1.10
C GLY A 88 2.99 -8.67 -1.32
N ASP A 89 1.94 -9.11 -2.01
CA ASP A 89 0.70 -8.36 -2.16
C ASP A 89 -0.42 -9.04 -1.37
N PRO A 90 -1.06 -8.35 -0.41
CA PRO A 90 -2.10 -8.93 0.42
C PRO A 90 -3.30 -9.49 -0.34
N MET A 91 -3.66 -8.92 -1.47
CA MET A 91 -4.79 -9.40 -2.27
C MET A 91 -4.41 -10.54 -3.25
N CYS A 92 -3.11 -10.85 -3.40
CA CYS A 92 -2.68 -12.09 -4.04
C CYS A 92 -2.98 -13.31 -3.17
N ASP A 93 -2.87 -13.15 -1.85
CA ASP A 93 -3.23 -14.15 -0.83
C ASP A 93 -4.52 -13.72 -0.09
N ALA A 94 -5.56 -13.34 -0.84
CA ALA A 94 -6.76 -12.70 -0.31
C ALA A 94 -7.43 -13.49 0.81
N ASP A 95 -7.61 -14.79 0.67
CA ASP A 95 -8.24 -15.66 1.71
C ASP A 95 -7.52 -15.52 3.05
N LYS A 96 -6.20 -15.56 3.03
CA LYS A 96 -5.37 -15.46 4.24
C LYS A 96 -5.43 -14.05 4.85
N THR A 97 -5.38 -13.04 4.01
CA THR A 97 -5.47 -11.63 4.42
C THR A 97 -6.83 -11.34 5.04
N LEU A 98 -7.92 -11.74 4.40
CA LEU A 98 -9.29 -11.54 4.87
C LEU A 98 -9.55 -12.31 6.17
N ALA A 99 -9.12 -13.58 6.26
CA ALA A 99 -9.21 -14.34 7.51
C ALA A 99 -8.43 -13.70 8.66
N THR A 100 -7.28 -13.06 8.36
CA THR A 100 -6.52 -12.32 9.37
C THR A 100 -7.29 -11.09 9.84
N PHE A 101 -7.86 -10.30 8.93
CA PHE A 101 -8.69 -9.14 9.30
C PHE A 101 -9.94 -9.55 10.10
N GLU A 102 -10.59 -10.65 9.75
CA GLU A 102 -11.76 -11.15 10.49
C GLU A 102 -11.41 -11.44 11.95
N LYS A 103 -10.30 -12.14 12.18
CA LYS A 103 -9.80 -12.40 13.54
C LYS A 103 -9.39 -11.10 14.25
N CYS A 104 -8.69 -10.20 13.56
CA CYS A 104 -8.30 -8.91 14.14
C CYS A 104 -9.53 -8.08 14.55
N LYS A 105 -10.57 -8.03 13.71
CA LYS A 105 -11.83 -7.33 14.03
C LYS A 105 -12.50 -7.90 15.27
N SER A 106 -12.50 -9.24 15.41
CA SER A 106 -13.12 -9.93 16.55
C SER A 106 -12.38 -9.68 17.86
N HIS A 107 -11.03 -9.74 17.84
CA HIS A 107 -10.21 -9.64 19.06
C HIS A 107 -9.83 -8.19 19.42
N PHE A 108 -9.73 -7.30 18.42
CA PHE A 108 -9.26 -5.92 18.59
C PHE A 108 -10.22 -4.92 17.92
N PRO A 109 -11.50 -4.84 18.36
CA PRO A 109 -12.54 -4.07 17.67
C PRO A 109 -12.25 -2.57 17.60
N ASN A 110 -11.42 -2.05 18.51
CA ASN A 110 -11.05 -0.63 18.56
C ASN A 110 -9.92 -0.25 17.60
N ALA A 111 -9.12 -1.23 17.13
CA ALA A 111 -8.05 -0.95 16.19
C ALA A 111 -8.58 -0.62 14.78
N LEU A 112 -7.95 0.34 14.10
CA LEU A 112 -8.18 0.58 12.68
C LEU A 112 -7.56 -0.55 11.87
N LEU A 113 -8.28 -1.05 10.87
CA LEU A 113 -7.75 -2.03 9.92
C LEU A 113 -7.34 -1.30 8.63
N CYS A 114 -6.12 -1.59 8.17
CA CYS A 114 -5.52 -0.95 6.99
C CYS A 114 -4.96 -2.00 6.04
N LEU A 115 -5.21 -1.83 4.75
CA LEU A 115 -4.73 -2.70 3.67
C LEU A 115 -3.85 -1.90 2.72
N SER A 116 -2.75 -2.49 2.25
CA SER A 116 -1.96 -1.96 1.13
C SER A 116 -1.83 -3.01 0.03
N THR A 117 -2.18 -2.68 -1.21
CA THR A 117 -2.19 -3.62 -2.35
C THR A 117 -1.77 -2.94 -3.65
N ASN A 118 -1.35 -3.73 -4.63
CA ASN A 118 -1.15 -3.28 -6.01
C ASN A 118 -2.47 -3.04 -6.78
N GLY A 119 -3.60 -3.49 -6.24
CA GLY A 119 -4.93 -3.26 -6.78
C GLY A 119 -5.42 -4.26 -7.82
N LEU A 120 -4.59 -5.21 -8.30
CA LEU A 120 -4.99 -6.14 -9.37
C LEU A 120 -6.19 -7.01 -8.97
N ALA A 121 -6.19 -7.60 -7.79
CA ALA A 121 -7.28 -8.44 -7.30
C ALA A 121 -8.28 -7.70 -6.40
N LEU A 122 -8.14 -6.38 -6.27
CA LEU A 122 -8.96 -5.57 -5.36
C LEU A 122 -10.46 -5.59 -5.69
N PRO A 123 -10.89 -5.46 -6.97
CA PRO A 123 -12.31 -5.32 -7.30
C PRO A 123 -13.22 -6.46 -6.82
N GLU A 124 -12.71 -7.69 -6.75
CA GLU A 124 -13.47 -8.86 -6.30
C GLU A 124 -13.67 -8.88 -4.78
N HIS A 125 -12.86 -8.14 -4.03
CA HIS A 125 -12.82 -8.24 -2.57
C HIS A 125 -13.30 -6.99 -1.85
N VAL A 126 -13.73 -5.93 -2.55
CA VAL A 126 -14.13 -4.67 -1.93
C VAL A 126 -15.27 -4.87 -0.93
N ASP A 127 -16.32 -5.62 -1.30
CA ASP A 127 -17.46 -5.85 -0.41
C ASP A 127 -17.04 -6.55 0.88
N GLU A 128 -16.14 -7.53 0.77
CA GLU A 128 -15.64 -8.26 1.92
C GLU A 128 -14.72 -7.38 2.80
N ILE A 129 -13.86 -6.58 2.20
CA ILE A 129 -13.02 -5.59 2.88
C ILE A 129 -13.88 -4.63 3.71
N VAL A 130 -14.98 -4.14 3.12
CA VAL A 130 -15.96 -3.27 3.79
C VAL A 130 -16.67 -4.01 4.92
N ARG A 131 -17.15 -5.22 4.69
CA ARG A 131 -17.80 -6.07 5.69
C ARG A 131 -16.89 -6.30 6.91
N LEU A 132 -15.62 -6.51 6.67
CA LEU A 132 -14.62 -6.71 7.73
C LEU A 132 -14.28 -5.43 8.49
N GLY A 133 -14.70 -4.27 8.01
CA GLY A 133 -14.46 -2.98 8.68
C GLY A 133 -13.06 -2.44 8.49
N VAL A 134 -12.37 -2.86 7.41
CA VAL A 134 -11.17 -2.16 6.92
C VAL A 134 -11.60 -0.74 6.57
N SER A 135 -10.88 0.25 7.06
CA SER A 135 -11.26 1.67 6.91
C SER A 135 -10.33 2.44 5.97
N HIS A 136 -9.09 1.97 5.85
CA HIS A 136 -8.05 2.63 5.08
C HIS A 136 -7.45 1.64 4.09
N VAL A 137 -7.42 2.02 2.81
CA VAL A 137 -6.77 1.22 1.77
C VAL A 137 -5.74 2.05 1.04
N THR A 138 -4.53 1.51 0.92
CA THR A 138 -3.49 2.06 0.06
C THR A 138 -3.45 1.26 -1.23
N VAL A 139 -3.56 1.93 -2.37
CA VAL A 139 -3.36 1.30 -3.67
C VAL A 139 -2.09 1.87 -4.30
N THR A 140 -1.17 1.00 -4.71
CA THR A 140 0.04 1.45 -5.40
C THR A 140 -0.21 1.60 -6.88
N VAL A 141 -0.13 2.84 -7.36
CA VAL A 141 -0.30 3.21 -8.78
C VAL A 141 0.98 3.89 -9.26
N ASN A 142 1.74 3.21 -10.12
CA ASN A 142 3.00 3.71 -10.66
C ASN A 142 2.89 4.21 -12.12
N ALA A 143 1.73 4.04 -12.73
CA ALA A 143 1.38 4.53 -14.06
C ALA A 143 -0.13 4.66 -14.18
N VAL A 144 -0.59 5.49 -15.14
CA VAL A 144 -2.01 5.60 -15.54
C VAL A 144 -2.21 5.50 -17.05
N THR A 145 -1.13 5.19 -17.78
CA THR A 145 -1.16 4.86 -19.21
C THR A 145 -0.39 3.56 -19.48
N PRO A 146 -0.83 2.74 -20.48
CA PRO A 146 -0.21 1.45 -20.75
C PRO A 146 1.26 1.52 -21.18
N ASP A 147 1.65 2.54 -21.94
CA ASP A 147 3.01 2.76 -22.41
C ASP A 147 4.01 2.99 -21.27
N VAL A 148 3.61 3.74 -20.24
CA VAL A 148 4.42 3.92 -19.01
C VAL A 148 4.34 2.68 -18.15
N GLY A 149 3.17 2.08 -17.98
CA GLY A 149 2.98 0.87 -17.18
C GLY A 149 3.81 -0.31 -17.69
N SER A 150 3.93 -0.48 -19.01
CA SER A 150 4.75 -1.52 -19.63
C SER A 150 6.25 -1.43 -19.30
N LYS A 151 6.73 -0.23 -18.98
CA LYS A 151 8.13 0.00 -18.54
C LYS A 151 8.30 -0.26 -17.03
N VAL A 152 7.23 -0.15 -16.24
CA VAL A 152 7.25 -0.36 -14.79
C VAL A 152 7.10 -1.83 -14.41
N TYR A 153 6.25 -2.56 -15.13
CA TYR A 153 5.87 -3.94 -14.80
C TYR A 153 6.41 -4.94 -15.84
N SER A 154 7.15 -5.94 -15.38
CA SER A 154 7.64 -7.04 -16.25
C SER A 154 6.50 -7.94 -16.69
N TRP A 155 5.62 -8.29 -15.76
CA TRP A 155 4.43 -9.12 -16.03
C TRP A 155 3.33 -8.86 -14.99
N VAL A 156 2.12 -9.20 -15.39
CA VAL A 156 0.91 -9.23 -14.56
C VAL A 156 0.26 -10.60 -14.73
N ARG A 157 -0.03 -11.29 -13.61
CA ARG A 157 -0.72 -12.57 -13.61
C ARG A 157 -2.20 -12.36 -13.28
N TYR A 158 -3.05 -12.56 -14.26
CA TYR A 158 -4.48 -12.38 -14.15
C TYR A 158 -5.21 -13.62 -14.72
N GLU A 159 -6.25 -14.11 -14.04
CA GLU A 159 -7.00 -15.31 -14.43
C GLU A 159 -6.11 -16.51 -14.79
N GLY A 160 -5.07 -16.73 -13.99
CA GLY A 160 -4.17 -17.88 -14.17
C GLY A 160 -3.13 -17.73 -15.30
N LYS A 161 -3.13 -16.63 -16.06
CA LYS A 161 -2.21 -16.36 -17.17
C LYS A 161 -1.27 -15.21 -16.86
N ASN A 162 -0.07 -15.25 -17.41
CA ASN A 162 0.87 -14.14 -17.37
C ASN A 162 0.74 -13.29 -18.62
N TYR A 163 0.60 -11.98 -18.43
CA TYR A 163 0.56 -10.96 -19.46
C TYR A 163 1.82 -10.09 -19.39
N TYR A 164 2.22 -9.50 -20.52
CA TYR A 164 3.45 -8.73 -20.67
C TYR A 164 3.20 -7.42 -21.41
N GLY A 165 4.15 -6.49 -21.32
CA GLY A 165 4.11 -5.23 -22.06
C GLY A 165 2.87 -4.39 -21.76
N GLU A 166 2.35 -3.73 -22.78
CA GLU A 166 1.19 -2.86 -22.65
C GLU A 166 -0.11 -3.60 -22.29
N GLU A 167 -0.26 -4.86 -22.69
CA GLU A 167 -1.43 -5.66 -22.34
C GLU A 167 -1.49 -5.91 -20.82
N ALA A 168 -0.36 -6.29 -20.22
CA ALA A 168 -0.24 -6.43 -18.78
C ALA A 168 -0.59 -5.12 -18.06
N ALA A 169 -0.07 -4.00 -18.56
CA ALA A 169 -0.35 -2.69 -18.01
C ALA A 169 -1.84 -2.33 -18.12
N ARG A 170 -2.49 -2.55 -19.28
CA ARG A 170 -3.94 -2.29 -19.45
C ARG A 170 -4.78 -3.06 -18.45
N ILE A 171 -4.48 -4.35 -18.23
CA ILE A 171 -5.19 -5.18 -17.26
C ILE A 171 -5.04 -4.56 -15.86
N LEU A 172 -3.82 -4.32 -15.39
CA LEU A 172 -3.59 -3.77 -14.06
C LEU A 172 -4.27 -2.41 -13.87
N LEU A 173 -4.13 -1.49 -14.83
CA LEU A 173 -4.72 -0.16 -14.75
C LEU A 173 -6.26 -0.20 -14.73
N ALA A 174 -6.88 -1.07 -15.51
CA ALA A 174 -8.33 -1.26 -15.49
C ALA A 174 -8.82 -1.77 -14.13
N ARG A 175 -8.10 -2.73 -13.54
CA ARG A 175 -8.41 -3.29 -12.22
C ARG A 175 -8.23 -2.27 -11.10
N GLN A 176 -7.16 -1.46 -11.18
CA GLN A 176 -6.94 -0.35 -10.25
C GLN A 176 -8.06 0.70 -10.33
N ASP A 177 -8.44 1.13 -11.54
CA ASP A 177 -9.54 2.08 -11.76
C ASP A 177 -10.84 1.56 -11.15
N GLU A 178 -11.21 0.31 -11.44
CA GLU A 178 -12.42 -0.32 -10.90
C GLU A 178 -12.38 -0.44 -9.38
N GLY A 179 -11.30 -0.98 -8.82
CA GLY A 179 -11.17 -1.20 -7.38
C GLY A 179 -11.18 0.08 -6.57
N ILE A 180 -10.46 1.12 -7.03
CA ILE A 180 -10.43 2.41 -6.35
C ILE A 180 -11.80 3.08 -6.36
N ARG A 181 -12.53 3.04 -7.49
CA ARG A 181 -13.90 3.58 -7.56
C ARG A 181 -14.83 2.87 -6.59
N LYS A 182 -14.84 1.54 -6.58
CA LYS A 182 -15.65 0.74 -5.64
C LYS A 182 -15.34 1.09 -4.18
N LEU A 183 -14.06 1.25 -3.81
CA LEU A 183 -13.67 1.68 -2.47
C LEU A 183 -14.24 3.07 -2.13
N LYS A 184 -14.15 4.03 -3.05
CA LYS A 184 -14.66 5.39 -2.82
C LYS A 184 -16.19 5.43 -2.76
N GLU A 185 -16.88 4.66 -3.59
CA GLU A 185 -18.34 4.48 -3.54
C GLU A 185 -18.79 3.87 -2.20
N ALA A 186 -17.98 2.97 -1.63
CA ALA A 186 -18.19 2.41 -0.30
C ALA A 186 -17.79 3.36 0.86
N GLY A 187 -17.34 4.59 0.56
CA GLY A 187 -16.98 5.60 1.57
C GLY A 187 -15.65 5.37 2.29
N MET A 188 -14.78 4.54 1.73
CA MET A 188 -13.48 4.23 2.32
C MET A 188 -12.44 5.33 2.11
N LEU A 189 -11.47 5.41 3.02
CA LEU A 189 -10.31 6.28 2.87
C LEU A 189 -9.25 5.59 1.99
N VAL A 190 -8.89 6.25 0.89
CA VAL A 190 -7.98 5.71 -0.11
C VAL A 190 -6.73 6.57 -0.23
N LYS A 191 -5.58 5.93 -0.08
CA LYS A 191 -4.26 6.52 -0.36
C LYS A 191 -3.69 5.94 -1.64
N ILE A 192 -3.13 6.78 -2.49
CA ILE A 192 -2.35 6.36 -3.64
C ILE A 192 -0.86 6.42 -3.28
N ASN A 193 -0.18 5.26 -3.30
CA ASN A 193 1.28 5.22 -3.27
C ASN A 193 1.82 5.23 -4.70
N THR A 194 2.88 6.01 -4.94
CA THR A 194 3.59 6.04 -6.22
C THR A 194 5.09 5.99 -5.96
N VAL A 195 5.75 4.97 -6.48
CA VAL A 195 7.22 4.88 -6.53
C VAL A 195 7.68 5.71 -7.73
N VAL A 196 8.44 6.76 -7.46
CA VAL A 196 8.99 7.66 -8.48
C VAL A 196 10.26 7.08 -9.04
N ILE A 197 10.29 6.81 -10.34
CA ILE A 197 11.36 6.12 -11.06
C ILE A 197 11.92 7.05 -12.13
N PRO A 198 13.17 7.54 -11.98
CA PRO A 198 13.81 8.42 -12.97
C PRO A 198 13.89 7.77 -14.35
N GLY A 199 13.59 8.55 -15.39
CA GLY A 199 13.59 8.07 -16.77
C GLY A 199 12.47 7.11 -17.15
N VAL A 200 11.55 6.78 -16.21
CA VAL A 200 10.42 5.88 -16.46
C VAL A 200 9.09 6.57 -16.20
N ASN A 201 8.81 6.96 -14.94
CA ASN A 201 7.53 7.57 -14.59
C ASN A 201 7.65 8.93 -13.88
N ILE A 202 8.85 9.45 -13.68
CA ILE A 202 9.03 10.73 -12.96
C ILE A 202 8.24 11.88 -13.59
N ASP A 203 8.23 11.95 -14.93
CA ASP A 203 7.47 12.97 -15.67
C ASP A 203 5.98 12.64 -15.80
N HIS A 204 5.59 11.41 -15.43
CA HIS A 204 4.21 10.90 -15.46
C HIS A 204 3.47 11.09 -14.13
N VAL A 205 4.16 11.50 -13.06
CA VAL A 205 3.57 11.65 -11.72
C VAL A 205 2.44 12.67 -11.71
N GLN A 206 2.52 13.72 -12.53
CA GLN A 206 1.43 14.70 -12.69
C GLN A 206 0.14 14.04 -13.21
N SER A 207 0.24 13.15 -14.19
CA SER A 207 -0.92 12.39 -14.72
C SER A 207 -1.49 11.44 -13.66
N ILE A 208 -0.62 10.81 -12.87
CA ILE A 208 -1.06 9.95 -11.75
C ILE A 208 -1.83 10.78 -10.71
N SER A 209 -1.32 11.96 -10.35
CA SER A 209 -1.97 12.87 -9.40
C SER A 209 -3.35 13.33 -9.89
N ALA A 210 -3.44 13.75 -11.14
CA ALA A 210 -4.71 14.15 -11.76
C ALA A 210 -5.73 12.98 -11.75
N LYS A 211 -5.27 11.76 -12.03
CA LYS A 211 -6.12 10.57 -11.99
C LYS A 211 -6.54 10.23 -10.56
N ALA A 212 -5.64 10.34 -9.57
CA ALA A 212 -5.93 10.15 -8.16
C ALA A 212 -7.02 11.12 -7.67
N LYS A 213 -6.93 12.40 -8.06
CA LYS A 213 -7.97 13.41 -7.82
C LYS A 213 -9.30 13.03 -8.47
N GLN A 214 -9.29 12.56 -9.72
CA GLN A 214 -10.49 12.10 -10.42
C GLN A 214 -11.17 10.93 -9.72
N TRP A 215 -10.40 10.01 -9.13
CA TRP A 215 -10.93 8.92 -8.32
C TRP A 215 -11.48 9.37 -6.96
N GLY A 216 -11.19 10.58 -6.52
CA GLY A 216 -11.54 11.07 -5.18
C GLY A 216 -10.67 10.46 -4.10
N ALA A 217 -9.45 10.03 -4.41
CA ALA A 217 -8.50 9.57 -3.41
C ALA A 217 -8.18 10.68 -2.39
N ASP A 218 -7.96 10.29 -1.14
CA ASP A 218 -7.87 11.24 -0.03
C ASP A 218 -6.46 11.81 0.14
N ILE A 219 -5.42 11.01 -0.16
CA ILE A 219 -4.02 11.41 0.00
C ILE A 219 -3.12 10.65 -0.98
N MET A 220 -2.03 11.26 -1.40
CA MET A 220 -1.03 10.62 -2.25
C MET A 220 0.34 10.63 -1.57
N ASN A 221 1.12 9.58 -1.76
CA ASN A 221 2.47 9.44 -1.26
C ASN A 221 3.45 9.14 -2.39
N CYS A 222 4.24 10.11 -2.78
CA CYS A 222 5.33 9.94 -3.73
C CYS A 222 6.58 9.48 -2.99
N MET A 223 7.11 8.32 -3.36
CA MET A 223 8.29 7.71 -2.74
C MET A 223 9.41 7.56 -3.76
N ALA A 224 10.64 7.90 -3.38
CA ALA A 224 11.79 7.63 -4.23
C ALA A 224 11.94 6.12 -4.47
N MET A 225 12.17 5.68 -5.70
CA MET A 225 12.58 4.31 -5.98
C MET A 225 13.90 4.03 -5.23
N ILE A 226 14.01 2.87 -4.63
CA ILE A 226 15.26 2.36 -4.07
C ILE A 226 15.74 1.25 -5.01
N PRO A 227 16.95 1.37 -5.62
CA PRO A 227 17.50 0.30 -6.45
C PRO A 227 17.68 -0.97 -5.62
N VAL A 228 17.30 -2.09 -6.21
CA VAL A 228 17.43 -3.41 -5.57
C VAL A 228 18.23 -4.30 -6.50
N HIS A 229 19.20 -5.03 -5.93
CA HIS A 229 20.05 -5.95 -6.67
C HIS A 229 19.24 -7.05 -7.36
N ASP A 230 19.75 -7.53 -8.50
CA ASP A 230 19.08 -8.51 -9.38
C ASP A 230 17.69 -8.03 -9.87
N THR A 231 17.56 -6.74 -10.18
CA THR A 231 16.38 -6.19 -10.83
C THR A 231 16.76 -5.42 -12.11
N PRO A 232 15.85 -5.29 -13.10
CA PRO A 232 16.09 -4.45 -14.27
C PRO A 232 16.50 -3.01 -13.95
N PHE A 233 16.11 -2.50 -12.77
CA PHE A 233 16.39 -1.12 -12.36
C PHE A 233 17.48 -0.99 -11.28
N GLU A 234 18.29 -2.02 -11.06
CA GLU A 234 19.36 -2.00 -10.03
C GLU A 234 20.39 -0.87 -10.25
N ASN A 235 20.63 -0.50 -11.51
CA ASN A 235 21.59 0.55 -11.88
C ASN A 235 20.97 1.95 -12.02
N LEU A 236 19.66 2.10 -11.84
CA LEU A 236 19.02 3.41 -11.86
C LEU A 236 19.31 4.15 -10.54
N LYS A 237 19.59 5.46 -10.64
CA LYS A 237 19.75 6.29 -9.46
C LYS A 237 18.39 6.56 -8.80
N SER A 238 18.34 6.50 -7.46
CA SER A 238 17.18 7.02 -6.71
C SER A 238 16.97 8.50 -7.02
N PRO A 239 15.71 8.97 -7.09
CA PRO A 239 15.43 10.41 -7.06
C PRO A 239 16.01 11.02 -5.78
N SER A 240 16.56 12.23 -5.89
CA SER A 240 17.01 12.98 -4.71
C SER A 240 15.82 13.42 -3.84
N THR A 241 16.11 13.79 -2.60
CA THR A 241 15.10 14.36 -1.69
C THR A 241 14.49 15.64 -2.26
N GLU A 242 15.32 16.48 -2.90
CA GLU A 242 14.91 17.73 -3.55
C GLU A 242 13.97 17.48 -4.72
N GLU A 243 14.24 16.45 -5.54
CA GLU A 243 13.36 16.04 -6.64
C GLU A 243 12.00 15.58 -6.12
N ILE A 244 11.97 14.72 -5.10
CA ILE A 244 10.72 14.29 -4.48
C ILE A 244 9.95 15.48 -3.88
N HIS A 245 10.62 16.41 -3.21
CA HIS A 245 9.99 17.61 -2.68
C HIS A 245 9.43 18.50 -3.78
N ARG A 246 10.14 18.66 -4.90
CA ARG A 246 9.69 19.43 -6.06
C ARG A 246 8.44 18.80 -6.67
N ILE A 247 8.43 17.48 -6.89
CA ILE A 247 7.28 16.73 -7.39
C ILE A 247 6.08 16.91 -6.47
N ARG A 248 6.25 16.68 -5.16
CA ARG A 248 5.14 16.86 -4.20
C ARG A 248 4.57 18.27 -4.21
N ARG A 249 5.42 19.30 -4.37
CA ARG A 249 4.93 20.69 -4.51
C ARG A 249 4.16 20.92 -5.79
N SER A 250 4.62 20.38 -6.93
CA SER A 250 3.96 20.58 -8.23
C SER A 250 2.57 19.94 -8.30
N ILE A 251 2.33 18.85 -7.57
CA ILE A 251 1.04 18.13 -7.55
C ILE A 251 0.21 18.41 -6.29
N GLY A 252 0.71 19.20 -5.35
CA GLY A 252 0.03 19.47 -4.08
C GLY A 252 -1.29 20.23 -4.20
N GLY A 253 -1.54 20.90 -5.33
CA GLY A 253 -2.83 21.51 -5.66
C GLY A 253 -3.90 20.52 -6.14
N ASP A 254 -3.51 19.32 -6.54
CA ASP A 254 -4.43 18.28 -7.01
C ASP A 254 -4.94 17.42 -5.87
N ILE A 255 -4.05 16.94 -5.01
CA ILE A 255 -4.33 16.01 -3.94
C ILE A 255 -3.37 16.22 -2.76
N GLU A 256 -3.86 16.03 -1.53
CA GLU A 256 -3.02 16.10 -0.33
C GLU A 256 -1.83 15.15 -0.41
N GLN A 257 -0.64 15.64 0.01
CA GLN A 257 0.60 14.89 -0.07
C GLN A 257 1.04 14.37 1.30
N MET A 258 1.26 13.05 1.42
CA MET A 258 1.92 12.47 2.59
C MET A 258 3.40 12.86 2.61
N THR A 259 3.78 13.79 3.51
CA THR A 259 5.16 14.29 3.61
C THR A 259 5.98 13.63 4.73
N HIS A 260 5.36 12.77 5.54
CA HIS A 260 5.92 12.18 6.75
C HIS A 260 6.15 10.65 6.65
N CYS A 261 6.15 10.11 5.42
CA CYS A 261 6.43 8.70 5.18
C CYS A 261 7.89 8.36 5.51
N SER A 262 8.11 7.36 6.37
CA SER A 262 9.44 6.88 6.75
C SER A 262 9.83 5.55 6.10
N ARG A 263 9.03 5.03 5.18
CA ARG A 263 9.15 3.70 4.58
C ARG A 263 9.33 2.61 5.63
N CYS A 264 8.26 1.96 5.94
CA CYS A 264 8.21 0.90 6.95
C CYS A 264 8.84 -0.41 6.42
N ARG A 265 8.90 -1.43 7.26
CA ARG A 265 9.09 -2.83 6.88
C ARG A 265 7.72 -3.51 6.85
N ALA A 266 7.63 -4.68 6.20
CA ALA A 266 6.40 -5.47 6.17
C ALA A 266 6.00 -6.04 7.55
N ASP A 267 6.93 -6.04 8.51
CA ASP A 267 6.77 -6.42 9.91
C ASP A 267 6.94 -5.22 10.88
N ALA A 268 6.75 -4.00 10.39
CA ALA A 268 6.98 -2.79 11.19
C ALA A 268 5.98 -2.67 12.34
N CYS A 269 6.48 -2.23 13.50
CA CYS A 269 5.68 -1.95 14.68
C CYS A 269 6.14 -0.63 15.32
N GLY A 270 5.19 0.18 15.80
CA GLY A 270 5.46 1.43 16.49
C GLY A 270 5.12 2.68 15.68
N LYS A 271 5.59 3.85 16.12
CA LYS A 271 5.39 5.14 15.44
C LYS A 271 6.21 5.23 14.15
N LEU A 272 5.85 6.15 13.27
CA LEU A 272 6.61 6.39 12.05
C LEU A 272 8.01 6.90 12.39
N GLY A 273 9.06 6.24 11.85
CA GLY A 273 10.45 6.58 12.12
C GLY A 273 11.03 5.99 13.42
N GLU A 274 10.24 5.35 14.27
CA GLU A 274 10.72 4.57 15.42
C GLU A 274 11.52 3.35 14.92
N ARG A 275 12.73 3.13 15.45
CA ARG A 275 13.66 2.07 15.06
C ARG A 275 13.74 1.00 16.15
#